data_66aa26cbd11e4debd3632921b69261db
#
_entry.id   66aa26cbd11e4debd3632921b69261db
#
_cell.length_a   1.000
_cell.length_b   1.000
_cell.length_c   1.000
_cell.angle_alpha   90.00
_cell.angle_beta   90.00
_cell.angle_gamma   90.00
#
_symmetry.space_group_name_H-M   'P 1'
#
loop_
_entity.id
_entity.type
_entity.pdbx_description
1 polymer ?
#
loop_
_entity_poly.entity_id
_entity_poly.type
_entity_poly.pdbx_seq_one_letter_code
_entity_poly.pdbx_strand_id
1 'polypeptide(L)'
;MIKKGIIVGININNKNNFDESMEELKNLCLACKIETVGQIKQNSKKVNSTFYMGSGKIDELKNLVEENNADIVIFNNELSASQVKNIEEEINCHVIDRTALILDIFANRAKTRESKLQVEVAKLQYELPRLVGSNEDLGRQSGGVGTKNRGAGETKLELDRRRIEDKIANLNKELEVLKNQREVQKSKRKKSNIPNVALVGYTNAGKSSVMNALVEKFINDEDKKVFEKNMLFATLETYVRNIKLDNNKSFLLSDTVGFVGDLPHSLVKAFRSTLEEVCDADLLLHVIDISNPNYENHINVTNETLNQIGADNIPVIYVYNKVDLMELDTFNIEGMLVSAKKYIGIEELLESICKNIFMDYIKCKVMVPYKDGKMTSYIIDSSTVLETEYTNEGTLFSIECSKEDYVKYQSYII
;
A
#
# COMPACT_ATOMS: atom_id res chain seq x y z
N MET A 1 5.14 -26.77 -4.06
CA MET A 1 4.08 -27.42 -3.27
C MET A 1 3.31 -26.34 -2.53
N ILE A 2 2.00 -26.54 -2.33
CA ILE A 2 1.17 -25.69 -1.47
C ILE A 2 1.42 -26.18 -0.04
N LYS A 3 1.82 -25.27 0.87
CA LYS A 3 2.02 -25.61 2.29
C LYS A 3 0.68 -25.66 3.00
N LYS A 4 0.52 -26.58 3.96
CA LYS A 4 -0.64 -26.67 4.84
C LYS A 4 -0.39 -25.84 6.09
N GLY A 5 -1.29 -24.91 6.41
CA GLY A 5 -1.16 -24.01 7.55
C GLY A 5 -2.33 -24.08 8.51
N ILE A 6 -2.05 -23.92 9.79
CA ILE A 6 -3.05 -23.72 10.83
C ILE A 6 -2.97 -22.27 11.29
N ILE A 7 -4.12 -21.58 11.32
CA ILE A 7 -4.19 -20.20 11.81
C ILE A 7 -4.64 -20.16 13.26
N VAL A 8 -3.99 -19.30 14.04
CA VAL A 8 -4.24 -19.14 15.47
C VAL A 8 -4.50 -17.67 15.78
N GLY A 9 -5.57 -17.38 16.48
CA GLY A 9 -5.87 -16.02 16.92
C GLY A 9 -6.30 -15.98 18.39
N ILE A 10 -5.74 -15.02 19.12
CA ILE A 10 -6.13 -14.75 20.49
C ILE A 10 -6.84 -13.40 20.55
N ASN A 11 -8.13 -13.42 20.84
CA ASN A 11 -8.93 -12.22 21.02
C ASN A 11 -8.73 -11.65 22.43
N ILE A 12 -7.94 -10.59 22.51
CA ILE A 12 -7.65 -9.91 23.77
C ILE A 12 -8.72 -8.85 23.99
N ASN A 13 -9.38 -8.88 25.15
CA ASN A 13 -10.44 -7.94 25.56
C ASN A 13 -11.68 -7.92 24.64
N ASN A 14 -12.00 -9.02 23.98
CA ASN A 14 -13.20 -9.19 23.14
C ASN A 14 -13.34 -8.07 22.08
N LYS A 15 -12.32 -7.85 21.29
CA LYS A 15 -12.39 -6.91 20.14
C LYS A 15 -13.48 -7.36 19.17
N ASN A 16 -14.35 -6.45 18.76
CA ASN A 16 -15.48 -6.75 17.88
C ASN A 16 -15.07 -7.25 16.48
N ASN A 17 -13.88 -6.85 15.98
CA ASN A 17 -13.41 -7.16 14.62
C ASN A 17 -12.52 -8.43 14.57
N PHE A 18 -12.57 -9.27 15.60
CA PHE A 18 -11.67 -10.43 15.70
C PHE A 18 -11.90 -11.46 14.59
N ASP A 19 -13.15 -11.78 14.29
CA ASP A 19 -13.49 -12.76 13.26
C ASP A 19 -13.10 -12.29 11.87
N GLU A 20 -13.25 -11.00 11.59
CA GLU A 20 -12.76 -10.37 10.35
C GLU A 20 -11.23 -10.45 10.24
N SER A 21 -10.51 -10.14 11.32
CA SER A 21 -9.05 -10.25 11.37
C SER A 21 -8.57 -11.69 11.12
N MET A 22 -9.31 -12.69 11.57
CA MET A 22 -9.02 -14.10 11.28
C MET A 22 -9.29 -14.48 9.82
N GLU A 23 -10.36 -13.97 9.22
CA GLU A 23 -10.64 -14.20 7.79
C GLU A 23 -9.61 -13.46 6.90
N GLU A 24 -9.18 -12.28 7.33
CA GLU A 24 -8.09 -11.56 6.67
C GLU A 24 -6.77 -12.34 6.75
N LEU A 25 -6.43 -12.92 7.92
CA LEU A 25 -5.26 -13.78 8.08
C LEU A 25 -5.29 -14.98 7.11
N LYS A 26 -6.45 -15.60 6.95
CA LYS A 26 -6.65 -16.70 5.99
C LYS A 26 -6.40 -16.25 4.55
N ASN A 27 -6.86 -15.05 4.17
CA ASN A 27 -6.59 -14.48 2.87
C ASN A 27 -5.10 -14.11 2.67
N LEU A 28 -4.40 -13.67 3.73
CA LEU A 28 -2.95 -13.48 3.72
C LEU A 28 -2.20 -14.81 3.51
N CYS A 29 -2.64 -15.91 4.16
CA CYS A 29 -2.10 -17.25 3.92
C CYS A 29 -2.23 -17.66 2.45
N LEU A 30 -3.40 -17.46 1.84
CA LEU A 30 -3.63 -17.74 0.43
C LEU A 30 -2.68 -16.94 -0.48
N ALA A 31 -2.38 -15.68 -0.13
CA ALA A 31 -1.43 -14.85 -0.85
C ALA A 31 0.01 -15.40 -0.83
N CYS A 32 0.37 -16.16 0.22
CA CYS A 32 1.62 -16.91 0.36
C CYS A 32 1.57 -18.34 -0.16
N LYS A 33 0.47 -18.77 -0.80
CA LYS A 33 0.23 -20.16 -1.22
C LYS A 33 0.24 -21.16 -0.05
N ILE A 34 -0.29 -20.73 1.09
CA ILE A 34 -0.53 -21.57 2.26
C ILE A 34 -2.02 -21.88 2.31
N GLU A 35 -2.36 -23.15 2.26
CA GLU A 35 -3.73 -23.65 2.43
C GLU A 35 -4.05 -23.76 3.91
N THR A 36 -5.09 -23.08 4.38
CA THR A 36 -5.53 -23.17 5.77
C THR A 36 -6.34 -24.44 6.00
N VAL A 37 -5.76 -25.40 6.72
CA VAL A 37 -6.37 -26.70 7.02
C VAL A 37 -7.03 -26.76 8.40
N GLY A 38 -6.76 -25.78 9.27
CA GLY A 38 -7.35 -25.69 10.61
C GLY A 38 -7.25 -24.29 11.19
N GLN A 39 -8.06 -24.00 12.21
CA GLN A 39 -8.00 -22.74 12.93
C GLN A 39 -8.27 -22.92 14.41
N ILE A 40 -7.57 -22.13 15.23
CA ILE A 40 -7.80 -22.04 16.68
C ILE A 40 -8.11 -20.59 17.03
N LYS A 41 -9.19 -20.39 17.78
CA LYS A 41 -9.58 -19.11 18.35
C LYS A 41 -9.66 -19.20 19.86
N GLN A 42 -9.14 -18.21 20.56
CA GLN A 42 -9.24 -18.12 22.00
C GLN A 42 -9.57 -16.70 22.45
N ASN A 43 -10.57 -16.54 23.30
CA ASN A 43 -10.82 -15.30 24.01
C ASN A 43 -9.99 -15.30 25.30
N SER A 44 -9.25 -14.21 25.56
CA SER A 44 -8.45 -14.07 26.77
C SER A 44 -8.43 -12.63 27.27
N LYS A 45 -8.38 -12.45 28.58
CA LYS A 45 -8.18 -11.14 29.21
C LYS A 45 -6.71 -10.77 29.33
N LYS A 46 -5.82 -11.78 29.34
CA LYS A 46 -4.37 -11.59 29.51
C LYS A 46 -3.61 -12.53 28.60
N VAL A 47 -2.49 -12.07 28.08
CA VAL A 47 -1.56 -12.86 27.28
C VAL A 47 -0.73 -13.75 28.23
N ASN A 48 -0.54 -15.01 27.86
CA ASN A 48 0.40 -15.89 28.53
C ASN A 48 1.84 -15.51 28.10
N SER A 49 2.74 -15.33 29.05
CA SER A 49 4.12 -14.93 28.77
C SER A 49 4.92 -16.01 28.04
N THR A 50 4.60 -17.30 28.24
CA THR A 50 5.34 -18.43 27.68
C THR A 50 4.87 -18.79 26.27
N PHE A 51 3.55 -18.94 26.08
CA PHE A 51 2.96 -19.47 24.85
C PHE A 51 1.99 -18.49 24.14
N TYR A 52 1.82 -17.25 24.65
CA TYR A 52 0.81 -16.30 24.21
C TYR A 52 -0.64 -16.74 24.47
N MET A 53 -0.93 -18.04 24.45
CA MET A 53 -2.23 -18.68 24.64
C MET A 53 -2.21 -19.60 25.88
N GLY A 54 -3.36 -20.10 26.28
CA GLY A 54 -3.47 -21.03 27.41
C GLY A 54 -2.86 -22.43 27.11
N SER A 55 -2.32 -23.13 28.13
CA SER A 55 -1.68 -24.43 27.95
C SER A 55 -2.59 -25.47 27.29
N GLY A 56 -3.85 -25.59 27.73
CA GLY A 56 -4.80 -26.49 27.09
C GLY A 56 -5.08 -26.23 25.62
N LYS A 57 -4.88 -24.97 25.16
CA LYS A 57 -4.98 -24.64 23.73
C LYS A 57 -3.71 -24.99 22.96
N ILE A 58 -2.56 -25.07 23.63
CA ILE A 58 -1.31 -25.58 23.01
C ILE A 58 -1.46 -27.09 22.74
N ASP A 59 -2.04 -27.88 23.68
CA ASP A 59 -2.30 -29.29 23.46
C ASP A 59 -3.27 -29.51 22.28
N GLU A 60 -4.34 -28.69 22.21
CA GLU A 60 -5.26 -28.68 21.05
C GLU A 60 -4.56 -28.36 19.74
N LEU A 61 -3.67 -27.37 19.75
CA LEU A 61 -2.86 -26.98 18.57
C LEU A 61 -1.93 -28.10 18.13
N LYS A 62 -1.27 -28.77 19.08
CA LYS A 62 -0.39 -29.92 18.82
C LYS A 62 -1.14 -31.05 18.13
N ASN A 63 -2.29 -31.44 18.66
CA ASN A 63 -3.13 -32.49 18.07
C ASN A 63 -3.59 -32.07 16.65
N LEU A 64 -4.00 -30.82 16.45
CA LEU A 64 -4.44 -30.33 15.14
C LEU A 64 -3.31 -30.33 14.12
N VAL A 65 -2.07 -30.01 14.54
CA VAL A 65 -0.87 -30.07 13.69
C VAL A 65 -0.60 -31.49 13.22
N GLU A 66 -0.65 -32.46 14.14
CA GLU A 66 -0.41 -33.88 13.85
C GLU A 66 -1.50 -34.44 12.94
N GLU A 67 -2.80 -34.23 13.25
CA GLU A 67 -3.94 -34.72 12.47
C GLU A 67 -3.95 -34.26 11.03
N ASN A 68 -3.59 -32.97 10.79
CA ASN A 68 -3.63 -32.38 9.47
C ASN A 68 -2.28 -32.45 8.72
N ASN A 69 -1.22 -32.93 9.36
CA ASN A 69 0.16 -32.86 8.87
C ASN A 69 0.48 -31.42 8.41
N ALA A 70 0.29 -30.45 9.30
CA ALA A 70 0.51 -29.05 8.99
C ALA A 70 2.02 -28.72 8.90
N ASP A 71 2.40 -27.95 7.88
CA ASP A 71 3.78 -27.52 7.65
C ASP A 71 4.14 -26.27 8.45
N ILE A 72 3.13 -25.49 8.85
CA ILE A 72 3.33 -24.18 9.47
C ILE A 72 2.11 -23.77 10.30
N VAL A 73 2.38 -23.08 11.41
CA VAL A 73 1.36 -22.43 12.25
C VAL A 73 1.52 -20.92 12.16
N ILE A 74 0.42 -20.20 11.94
CA ILE A 74 0.41 -18.75 11.74
C ILE A 74 -0.43 -18.08 12.81
N PHE A 75 0.20 -17.26 13.64
CA PHE A 75 -0.48 -16.47 14.66
C PHE A 75 -0.94 -15.13 14.09
N ASN A 76 -2.19 -14.78 14.37
CA ASN A 76 -2.73 -13.45 14.02
C ASN A 76 -2.13 -12.32 14.87
N ASN A 77 -1.65 -12.66 16.05
CA ASN A 77 -1.04 -11.75 17.01
C ASN A 77 0.48 -11.75 16.84
N GLU A 78 1.13 -10.62 17.11
CA GLU A 78 2.58 -10.55 17.15
C GLU A 78 3.13 -11.33 18.33
N LEU A 79 4.15 -12.16 18.07
CA LEU A 79 4.80 -13.02 19.07
C LEU A 79 6.20 -12.51 19.40
N SER A 80 6.62 -12.68 20.67
CA SER A 80 8.02 -12.53 21.04
C SER A 80 8.86 -13.72 20.56
N ALA A 81 10.17 -13.53 20.45
CA ALA A 81 11.08 -14.62 20.08
C ALA A 81 11.00 -15.84 21.00
N SER A 82 10.89 -15.61 22.31
CA SER A 82 10.73 -16.68 23.30
C SER A 82 9.42 -17.43 23.12
N GLN A 83 8.32 -16.73 22.82
CA GLN A 83 7.04 -17.36 22.57
C GLN A 83 7.07 -18.22 21.30
N VAL A 84 7.63 -17.73 20.21
CA VAL A 84 7.80 -18.51 18.97
C VAL A 84 8.57 -19.79 19.28
N LYS A 85 9.74 -19.69 19.92
CA LYS A 85 10.58 -20.83 20.27
C LYS A 85 9.85 -21.85 21.15
N ASN A 86 9.21 -21.40 22.23
CA ASN A 86 8.51 -22.28 23.15
C ASN A 86 7.35 -23.01 22.46
N ILE A 87 6.62 -22.33 21.58
CA ILE A 87 5.52 -22.95 20.83
C ILE A 87 6.09 -23.97 19.84
N GLU A 88 7.12 -23.63 19.04
CA GLU A 88 7.75 -24.54 18.09
C GLU A 88 8.28 -25.83 18.76
N GLU A 89 8.93 -25.69 19.91
CA GLU A 89 9.43 -26.83 20.69
C GLU A 89 8.30 -27.75 21.19
N GLU A 90 7.14 -27.17 21.56
CA GLU A 90 6.01 -27.96 22.09
C GLU A 90 5.22 -28.67 20.99
N ILE A 91 4.98 -27.96 19.84
CA ILE A 91 4.14 -28.53 18.76
C ILE A 91 4.97 -29.20 17.65
N ASN A 92 6.29 -29.11 17.69
CA ASN A 92 7.22 -29.60 16.66
C ASN A 92 6.85 -29.17 15.24
N CYS A 93 6.42 -27.91 15.08
CA CYS A 93 6.02 -27.32 13.80
C CYS A 93 6.53 -25.89 13.72
N HIS A 94 6.84 -25.41 12.51
CA HIS A 94 7.31 -24.04 12.30
C HIS A 94 6.22 -23.01 12.60
N VAL A 95 6.57 -21.95 13.33
CA VAL A 95 5.65 -20.91 13.79
C VAL A 95 6.05 -19.54 13.27
N ILE A 96 5.13 -18.85 12.66
CA ILE A 96 5.27 -17.44 12.28
C ILE A 96 4.10 -16.61 12.81
N ASP A 97 4.29 -15.31 12.90
CA ASP A 97 3.20 -14.39 13.21
C ASP A 97 2.73 -13.64 11.94
N ARG A 98 1.66 -12.85 12.09
CA ARG A 98 1.08 -12.03 11.03
C ARG A 98 2.11 -11.11 10.37
N THR A 99 3.03 -10.54 11.16
CA THR A 99 4.07 -9.63 10.65
C THR A 99 5.05 -10.36 9.73
N ALA A 100 5.52 -11.54 10.12
CA ALA A 100 6.38 -12.37 9.29
C ALA A 100 5.68 -12.81 8.00
N LEU A 101 4.40 -13.19 8.08
CA LEU A 101 3.60 -13.56 6.91
C LEU A 101 3.48 -12.40 5.91
N ILE A 102 3.20 -11.18 6.39
CA ILE A 102 3.12 -9.97 5.54
C ILE A 102 4.49 -9.69 4.89
N LEU A 103 5.59 -9.80 5.63
CA LEU A 103 6.94 -9.65 5.09
C LEU A 103 7.26 -10.69 4.02
N ASP A 104 6.78 -11.91 4.16
CA ASP A 104 6.94 -12.96 3.14
C ASP A 104 6.11 -12.69 1.88
N ILE A 105 4.88 -12.16 2.04
CA ILE A 105 4.09 -11.68 0.88
C ILE A 105 4.86 -10.59 0.14
N PHE A 106 5.39 -9.61 0.87
CA PHE A 106 6.15 -8.51 0.28
C PHE A 106 7.44 -8.99 -0.41
N ALA A 107 8.17 -9.92 0.19
CA ALA A 107 9.36 -10.52 -0.43
C ALA A 107 9.04 -11.23 -1.76
N ASN A 108 7.92 -11.93 -1.81
CA ASN A 108 7.46 -12.60 -3.02
C ASN A 108 6.95 -11.64 -4.10
N ARG A 109 6.54 -10.42 -3.73
CA ARG A 109 5.99 -9.39 -4.63
C ARG A 109 7.03 -8.38 -5.11
N ALA A 110 8.07 -8.14 -4.32
CA ALA A 110 9.14 -7.18 -4.63
C ALA A 110 9.87 -7.56 -5.92
N LYS A 111 9.74 -6.73 -6.97
CA LYS A 111 10.39 -6.94 -8.27
C LYS A 111 11.55 -5.97 -8.46
N THR A 112 11.37 -4.69 -8.09
CA THR A 112 12.39 -3.66 -8.23
C THR A 112 13.52 -3.83 -7.22
N ARG A 113 14.69 -3.26 -7.51
CA ARG A 113 15.83 -3.25 -6.57
C ARG A 113 15.44 -2.56 -5.26
N GLU A 114 14.72 -1.45 -5.37
CA GLU A 114 14.30 -0.66 -4.20
C GLU A 114 13.36 -1.44 -3.30
N SER A 115 12.27 -2.03 -3.85
CA SER A 115 11.32 -2.80 -3.06
C SER A 115 11.98 -4.03 -2.41
N LYS A 116 12.94 -4.68 -3.07
CA LYS A 116 13.72 -5.78 -2.50
C LYS A 116 14.57 -5.33 -1.31
N LEU A 117 15.26 -4.20 -1.43
CA LEU A 117 16.07 -3.62 -0.34
C LEU A 117 15.20 -3.24 0.85
N GLN A 118 14.04 -2.62 0.61
CA GLN A 118 13.09 -2.25 1.67
C GLN A 118 12.58 -3.46 2.43
N VAL A 119 12.17 -4.51 1.72
CA VAL A 119 11.71 -5.76 2.33
C VAL A 119 12.84 -6.42 3.13
N GLU A 120 14.07 -6.41 2.61
CA GLU A 120 15.22 -6.99 3.32
C GLU A 120 15.52 -6.22 4.61
N VAL A 121 15.51 -4.89 4.58
CA VAL A 121 15.66 -4.05 5.78
C VAL A 121 14.56 -4.36 6.78
N ALA A 122 13.30 -4.42 6.34
CA ALA A 122 12.16 -4.71 7.22
C ALA A 122 12.27 -6.10 7.87
N LYS A 123 12.68 -7.13 7.11
CA LYS A 123 12.95 -8.48 7.65
C LYS A 123 14.05 -8.47 8.69
N LEU A 124 15.17 -7.84 8.41
CA LEU A 124 16.28 -7.75 9.36
C LEU A 124 15.89 -6.97 10.63
N GLN A 125 15.10 -5.89 10.52
CA GLN A 125 14.58 -5.16 11.66
C GLN A 125 13.59 -5.97 12.49
N TYR A 126 12.79 -6.83 11.86
CA TYR A 126 11.89 -7.76 12.52
C TYR A 126 12.65 -8.89 13.24
N GLU A 127 13.73 -9.41 12.64
CA GLU A 127 14.57 -10.48 13.19
C GLU A 127 15.48 -9.99 14.32
N LEU A 128 15.98 -8.74 14.25
CA LEU A 128 16.97 -8.21 15.19
C LEU A 128 16.59 -8.35 16.69
N PRO A 129 15.39 -7.95 17.14
CA PRO A 129 14.98 -8.16 18.55
C PRO A 129 14.77 -9.64 18.88
N ARG A 130 14.51 -10.48 17.88
CA ARG A 130 14.26 -11.92 18.04
C ARG A 130 15.53 -12.74 18.24
N LEU A 131 16.68 -12.25 17.78
CA LEU A 131 17.97 -12.87 18.07
C LEU A 131 18.32 -12.86 19.57
N VAL A 132 17.96 -11.81 20.28
CA VAL A 132 18.26 -11.65 21.73
C VAL A 132 17.47 -12.68 22.56
N GLY A 133 16.22 -12.97 22.19
CA GLY A 133 15.36 -13.89 22.94
C GLY A 133 15.68 -15.40 22.73
N SER A 134 16.30 -15.78 21.62
CA SER A 134 16.59 -17.18 21.30
C SER A 134 17.76 -17.78 22.09
N ASN A 135 18.60 -16.98 22.70
CA ASN A 135 19.85 -17.42 23.35
C ASN A 135 19.88 -17.22 24.88
N GLU A 136 18.84 -16.67 25.51
CA GLU A 136 18.79 -16.52 26.99
C GLU A 136 18.83 -17.86 27.74
N ASP A 137 18.40 -18.97 27.10
CA ASP A 137 18.41 -20.31 27.69
C ASP A 137 19.79 -21.00 27.67
N LEU A 138 20.67 -20.63 26.75
CA LEU A 138 22.04 -21.15 26.73
C LEU A 138 22.87 -20.67 27.94
N GLY A 139 22.51 -19.53 28.52
CA GLY A 139 23.14 -19.02 29.76
C GLY A 139 22.65 -19.70 31.04
N ARG A 140 21.44 -20.28 31.06
CA ARG A 140 20.86 -20.92 32.25
C ARG A 140 21.23 -22.41 32.43
N GLN A 141 21.57 -23.11 31.36
CA GLN A 141 21.97 -24.53 31.42
C GLN A 141 23.40 -24.79 31.89
N SER A 142 24.28 -23.79 31.96
CA SER A 142 25.64 -23.94 32.45
C SER A 142 25.77 -23.56 33.94
N GLY A 143 24.96 -24.19 34.81
CA GLY A 143 25.14 -24.19 36.26
C GLY A 143 26.28 -25.15 36.73
N GLY A 144 27.40 -25.13 36.02
CA GLY A 144 28.63 -25.88 36.36
C GLY A 144 29.80 -24.93 36.45
N VAL A 145 30.51 -24.99 37.60
CA VAL A 145 31.73 -24.26 37.93
C VAL A 145 32.69 -24.14 36.74
N GLY A 146 32.75 -22.94 36.12
CA GLY A 146 33.71 -22.66 35.05
C GLY A 146 33.46 -21.38 34.29
N THR A 147 34.15 -20.33 34.68
CA THR A 147 34.08 -18.94 34.16
C THR A 147 34.44 -18.74 32.68
N LYS A 148 34.68 -19.78 31.88
CA LYS A 148 35.15 -19.67 30.49
C LYS A 148 34.08 -19.68 29.41
N ASN A 149 32.84 -20.13 29.68
CA ASN A 149 31.80 -20.26 28.66
C ASN A 149 30.78 -19.10 28.56
N ARG A 150 30.70 -18.22 29.59
CA ARG A 150 29.80 -17.07 29.55
C ARG A 150 30.23 -16.01 28.52
N GLY A 151 31.51 -15.79 28.34
CA GLY A 151 32.03 -14.80 27.40
C GLY A 151 31.92 -15.19 25.92
N ALA A 152 31.92 -16.50 25.59
CA ALA A 152 31.90 -16.94 24.19
C ALA A 152 30.48 -16.94 23.59
N GLY A 153 29.44 -17.17 24.41
CA GLY A 153 28.04 -17.12 23.94
C GLY A 153 27.53 -15.69 23.81
N GLU A 154 27.86 -14.83 24.76
CA GLU A 154 27.53 -13.39 24.70
C GLU A 154 28.25 -12.70 23.56
N THR A 155 29.54 -13.00 23.31
CA THR A 155 30.29 -12.44 22.19
C THR A 155 29.76 -12.89 20.83
N LYS A 156 29.27 -14.11 20.68
CA LYS A 156 28.71 -14.60 19.42
C LYS A 156 27.38 -13.88 19.10
N LEU A 157 26.48 -13.76 20.08
CA LEU A 157 25.22 -13.05 19.93
C LEU A 157 25.43 -11.59 19.58
N GLU A 158 26.36 -10.93 20.29
CA GLU A 158 26.71 -9.54 20.04
C GLU A 158 27.33 -9.32 18.66
N LEU A 159 28.15 -10.26 18.20
CA LEU A 159 28.71 -10.24 16.85
C LEU A 159 27.63 -10.42 15.78
N ASP A 160 26.69 -11.33 15.98
CA ASP A 160 25.60 -11.55 15.02
C ASP A 160 24.64 -10.35 15.00
N ARG A 161 24.33 -9.76 16.14
CA ARG A 161 23.57 -8.51 16.24
C ARG A 161 24.27 -7.37 15.47
N ARG A 162 25.56 -7.17 15.72
CA ARG A 162 26.35 -6.13 15.05
C ARG A 162 26.39 -6.33 13.53
N ARG A 163 26.56 -7.56 13.05
CA ARG A 163 26.52 -7.89 11.62
C ARG A 163 25.18 -7.51 10.99
N ILE A 164 24.06 -7.76 11.67
CA ILE A 164 22.73 -7.38 11.17
C ILE A 164 22.56 -5.87 11.20
N GLU A 165 22.98 -5.20 12.26
CA GLU A 165 22.95 -3.73 12.34
C GLU A 165 23.80 -3.08 11.24
N ASP A 166 25.00 -3.59 10.97
CA ASP A 166 25.87 -3.14 9.88
C ASP A 166 25.22 -3.41 8.50
N LYS A 167 24.57 -4.55 8.34
CA LYS A 167 23.84 -4.88 7.10
C LYS A 167 22.69 -3.92 6.89
N ILE A 168 21.87 -3.65 7.92
CA ILE A 168 20.77 -2.66 7.87
C ILE A 168 21.32 -1.27 7.49
N ALA A 169 22.43 -0.85 8.10
CA ALA A 169 23.03 0.45 7.82
C ALA A 169 23.52 0.56 6.35
N ASN A 170 24.08 -0.51 5.79
CA ASN A 170 24.52 -0.54 4.40
C ASN A 170 23.33 -0.53 3.42
N LEU A 171 22.30 -1.33 3.68
CA LEU A 171 21.07 -1.33 2.87
C LEU A 171 20.35 0.03 2.89
N ASN A 172 20.31 0.69 4.05
CA ASN A 172 19.75 2.05 4.16
C ASN A 172 20.53 3.09 3.35
N LYS A 173 21.88 2.99 3.28
CA LYS A 173 22.69 3.85 2.41
C LYS A 173 22.35 3.65 0.93
N GLU A 174 22.17 2.39 0.51
CA GLU A 174 21.75 2.09 -0.88
C GLU A 174 20.36 2.66 -1.17
N LEU A 175 19.42 2.52 -0.23
CA LEU A 175 18.06 3.10 -0.35
C LEU A 175 18.10 4.63 -0.46
N GLU A 176 18.97 5.29 0.29
CA GLU A 176 19.14 6.75 0.23
C GLU A 176 19.64 7.21 -1.15
N VAL A 177 20.56 6.48 -1.76
CA VAL A 177 21.02 6.77 -3.13
C VAL A 177 19.87 6.64 -4.14
N LEU A 178 19.05 5.59 -4.03
CA LEU A 178 17.89 5.40 -4.90
C LEU A 178 16.83 6.48 -4.68
N LYS A 179 16.61 6.90 -3.43
CA LYS A 179 15.71 8.00 -3.09
C LYS A 179 16.15 9.31 -3.75
N ASN A 180 17.43 9.66 -3.65
CA ASN A 180 17.96 10.88 -4.27
C ASN A 180 17.80 10.87 -5.81
N GLN A 181 18.01 9.72 -6.46
CA GLN A 181 17.75 9.57 -7.90
C GLN A 181 16.28 9.79 -8.24
N ARG A 182 15.36 9.28 -7.41
CA ARG A 182 13.92 9.47 -7.57
C ARG A 182 13.52 10.93 -7.37
N GLU A 183 14.07 11.64 -6.39
CA GLU A 183 13.80 13.06 -6.16
C GLU A 183 14.19 13.95 -7.35
N VAL A 184 15.30 13.62 -8.02
CA VAL A 184 15.68 14.29 -9.28
C VAL A 184 14.65 14.05 -10.39
N GLN A 185 14.12 12.83 -10.49
CA GLN A 185 13.05 12.54 -11.46
C GLN A 185 11.73 13.24 -11.09
N LYS A 186 11.37 13.25 -9.80
CA LYS A 186 10.20 13.95 -9.27
C LYS A 186 10.29 15.45 -9.52
N SER A 187 11.46 16.08 -9.32
CA SER A 187 11.65 17.51 -9.58
C SER A 187 11.44 17.88 -11.04
N LYS A 188 11.79 16.99 -11.98
CA LYS A 188 11.49 17.15 -13.42
C LYS A 188 9.99 17.04 -13.69
N ARG A 189 9.27 16.11 -13.02
CA ARG A 189 7.80 15.99 -13.15
C ARG A 189 7.07 17.20 -12.56
N LYS A 190 7.49 17.69 -11.39
CA LYS A 190 6.93 18.93 -10.79
C LYS A 190 7.08 20.15 -11.71
N LYS A 191 8.16 20.22 -12.50
CA LYS A 191 8.34 21.28 -13.50
C LYS A 191 7.41 21.17 -14.71
N SER A 192 6.81 20.01 -14.97
CA SER A 192 5.83 19.81 -16.05
C SER A 192 4.40 20.14 -15.65
N ASN A 193 4.17 20.53 -14.41
CA ASN A 193 2.86 20.95 -13.86
C ASN A 193 1.70 19.97 -14.13
N ILE A 194 2.00 18.68 -14.28
CA ILE A 194 0.98 17.67 -14.49
C ILE A 194 0.45 17.22 -13.10
N PRO A 195 -0.85 17.41 -12.81
CA PRO A 195 -1.42 17.00 -11.53
C PRO A 195 -1.22 15.50 -11.27
N ASN A 196 -1.02 15.13 -10.00
CA ASN A 196 -0.85 13.76 -9.55
C ASN A 196 -2.05 13.31 -8.70
N VAL A 197 -2.70 12.22 -9.11
CA VAL A 197 -3.82 11.61 -8.42
C VAL A 197 -3.39 10.24 -7.91
N ALA A 198 -3.56 9.96 -6.61
CA ALA A 198 -3.17 8.68 -6.05
C ALA A 198 -4.39 7.87 -5.57
N LEU A 199 -4.41 6.57 -5.93
CA LEU A 199 -5.38 5.61 -5.43
C LEU A 199 -4.93 5.10 -4.06
N VAL A 200 -5.75 5.27 -3.04
CA VAL A 200 -5.53 4.78 -1.69
C VAL A 200 -6.72 3.93 -1.24
N GLY A 201 -6.54 3.13 -0.20
CA GLY A 201 -7.61 2.32 0.35
C GLY A 201 -7.14 0.94 0.77
N TYR A 202 -8.04 0.20 1.39
CA TYR A 202 -7.76 -1.12 1.93
C TYR A 202 -7.32 -2.12 0.86
N THR A 203 -6.61 -3.19 1.24
CA THR A 203 -6.27 -4.26 0.30
C THR A 203 -7.54 -4.88 -0.28
N ASN A 204 -7.47 -5.26 -1.57
CA ASN A 204 -8.60 -5.85 -2.30
C ASN A 204 -9.85 -4.95 -2.46
N ALA A 205 -9.77 -3.65 -2.18
CA ALA A 205 -10.87 -2.70 -2.46
C ALA A 205 -11.07 -2.46 -3.97
N GLY A 206 -10.11 -2.87 -4.80
CA GLY A 206 -10.19 -2.76 -6.26
C GLY A 206 -9.47 -1.52 -6.83
N LYS A 207 -8.44 -1.00 -6.14
CA LYS A 207 -7.63 0.14 -6.62
C LYS A 207 -7.10 -0.06 -8.03
N SER A 208 -6.40 -1.17 -8.27
CA SER A 208 -5.85 -1.51 -9.59
C SER A 208 -6.96 -1.69 -10.63
N SER A 209 -8.13 -2.21 -10.25
CA SER A 209 -9.28 -2.35 -11.15
C SER A 209 -9.87 -1.00 -11.54
N VAL A 210 -9.98 -0.05 -10.58
CA VAL A 210 -10.39 1.33 -10.87
C VAL A 210 -9.39 2.02 -11.80
N MET A 211 -8.08 1.85 -11.53
CA MET A 211 -7.04 2.36 -12.43
C MET A 211 -7.19 1.82 -13.84
N ASN A 212 -7.34 0.49 -13.98
CA ASN A 212 -7.47 -0.15 -15.30
C ASN A 212 -8.74 0.30 -16.02
N ALA A 213 -9.87 0.44 -15.31
CA ALA A 213 -11.11 0.94 -15.88
C ALA A 213 -10.96 2.37 -16.45
N LEU A 214 -10.25 3.26 -15.71
CA LEU A 214 -9.94 4.60 -16.21
C LEU A 214 -8.97 4.56 -17.38
N VAL A 215 -7.93 3.72 -17.35
CA VAL A 215 -6.95 3.59 -18.43
C VAL A 215 -7.60 3.02 -19.70
N GLU A 216 -8.38 1.95 -19.61
CA GLU A 216 -9.04 1.32 -20.75
C GLU A 216 -10.02 2.24 -21.46
N LYS A 217 -10.77 3.02 -20.70
CA LYS A 217 -11.79 3.91 -21.26
C LYS A 217 -11.21 5.14 -21.97
N PHE A 218 -10.02 5.61 -21.53
CA PHE A 218 -9.44 6.87 -22.00
C PHE A 218 -8.05 6.72 -22.64
N ILE A 219 -7.45 5.51 -22.62
CA ILE A 219 -6.18 5.22 -23.29
C ILE A 219 -6.34 3.91 -24.07
N ASN A 220 -6.41 3.97 -25.39
CA ASN A 220 -6.51 2.80 -26.28
C ASN A 220 -5.22 1.96 -26.34
N ASP A 221 -4.61 1.63 -25.20
CA ASP A 221 -3.32 0.94 -25.13
C ASP A 221 -3.40 -0.24 -24.16
N GLU A 222 -3.83 -1.41 -24.67
CA GLU A 222 -4.05 -2.63 -23.86
C GLU A 222 -2.78 -3.13 -23.15
N ASP A 223 -1.59 -2.82 -23.68
CA ASP A 223 -0.30 -3.25 -23.14
C ASP A 223 0.07 -2.55 -21.80
N LYS A 224 -0.69 -1.55 -21.38
CA LYS A 224 -0.40 -0.73 -20.17
C LYS A 224 -1.25 -1.10 -18.96
N LYS A 225 -2.02 -2.18 -18.99
CA LYS A 225 -2.83 -2.62 -17.85
C LYS A 225 -1.97 -2.98 -16.64
N VAL A 226 -2.41 -2.58 -15.48
CA VAL A 226 -1.82 -3.02 -14.20
C VAL A 226 -2.34 -4.42 -13.91
N PHE A 227 -1.47 -5.26 -13.36
CA PHE A 227 -1.81 -6.63 -13.01
C PHE A 227 -2.86 -6.66 -11.90
N GLU A 228 -4.03 -7.20 -12.21
CA GLU A 228 -5.12 -7.40 -11.26
C GLU A 228 -5.12 -8.83 -10.74
N LYS A 229 -5.20 -8.99 -9.43
CA LYS A 229 -5.56 -10.26 -8.78
C LYS A 229 -6.45 -9.99 -7.60
N ASN A 230 -7.46 -10.83 -7.44
CA ASN A 230 -8.32 -10.84 -6.25
C ASN A 230 -7.56 -11.46 -5.05
N MET A 231 -6.46 -10.83 -4.65
CA MET A 231 -5.56 -11.26 -3.58
C MET A 231 -5.06 -10.04 -2.82
N LEU A 232 -4.86 -10.22 -1.51
CA LEU A 232 -4.25 -9.19 -0.66
C LEU A 232 -2.84 -8.84 -1.14
N PHE A 233 -2.48 -7.57 -1.10
CA PHE A 233 -1.19 -7.04 -1.57
C PHE A 233 -0.84 -7.47 -3.01
N ALA A 234 -1.82 -7.46 -3.92
CA ALA A 234 -1.55 -7.70 -5.34
C ALA A 234 -0.56 -6.68 -5.91
N THR A 235 -0.64 -5.43 -5.46
CA THR A 235 0.25 -4.32 -5.79
C THR A 235 1.14 -4.01 -4.58
N LEU A 236 2.46 -4.10 -4.74
CA LEU A 236 3.47 -3.68 -3.77
C LEU A 236 4.26 -2.46 -4.28
N GLU A 237 4.42 -2.33 -5.58
CA GLU A 237 5.11 -1.25 -6.26
C GLU A 237 4.11 -0.23 -6.76
N THR A 238 4.46 1.04 -6.71
CA THR A 238 3.60 2.09 -7.26
C THR A 238 3.64 2.05 -8.79
N TYR A 239 2.49 1.91 -9.42
CA TYR A 239 2.33 2.02 -10.86
C TYR A 239 1.77 3.39 -11.21
N VAL A 240 2.49 4.15 -12.03
CA VAL A 240 2.08 5.50 -12.47
C VAL A 240 1.68 5.45 -13.94
N ARG A 241 0.52 6.02 -14.27
CA ARG A 241 0.01 6.16 -15.64
C ARG A 241 -0.32 7.61 -15.93
N ASN A 242 -0.01 8.05 -17.15
CA ASN A 242 -0.42 9.36 -17.62
C ASN A 242 -1.76 9.23 -18.35
N ILE A 243 -2.81 9.78 -17.78
CA ILE A 243 -4.15 9.86 -18.38
C ILE A 243 -4.20 11.14 -19.20
N LYS A 244 -4.31 11.00 -20.53
CA LYS A 244 -4.48 12.11 -21.46
C LYS A 244 -5.94 12.25 -21.84
N LEU A 245 -6.47 13.42 -21.71
CA LEU A 245 -7.84 13.78 -22.08
C LEU A 245 -7.86 14.43 -23.46
N ASP A 246 -8.99 14.35 -24.16
CA ASP A 246 -9.16 14.88 -25.52
C ASP A 246 -8.94 16.39 -25.64
N ASN A 247 -8.95 17.11 -24.51
CA ASN A 247 -8.81 18.56 -24.42
C ASN A 247 -7.40 19.04 -24.04
N ASN A 248 -6.35 18.30 -24.37
CA ASN A 248 -4.94 18.55 -24.03
C ASN A 248 -4.62 18.56 -22.51
N LYS A 249 -5.59 18.30 -21.65
CA LYS A 249 -5.35 18.10 -20.23
C LYS A 249 -4.80 16.70 -19.98
N SER A 250 -3.91 16.59 -19.00
CA SER A 250 -3.42 15.29 -18.58
C SER A 250 -3.14 15.29 -17.08
N PHE A 251 -3.23 14.12 -16.46
CA PHE A 251 -2.84 13.93 -15.07
C PHE A 251 -2.16 12.57 -14.89
N LEU A 252 -1.33 12.47 -13.86
CA LEU A 252 -0.74 11.19 -13.45
C LEU A 252 -1.69 10.49 -12.49
N LEU A 253 -1.95 9.21 -12.75
CA LEU A 253 -2.71 8.34 -11.86
C LEU A 253 -1.79 7.26 -11.30
N SER A 254 -1.68 7.20 -9.97
CA SER A 254 -0.78 6.31 -9.26
C SER A 254 -1.58 5.24 -8.50
N ASP A 255 -1.32 3.94 -8.76
CA ASP A 255 -1.81 2.83 -7.95
C ASP A 255 -0.81 2.53 -6.84
N THR A 256 -1.28 2.48 -5.61
CA THR A 256 -0.43 2.32 -4.42
C THR A 256 -0.70 1.01 -3.69
N VAL A 257 0.18 0.68 -2.74
CA VAL A 257 0.02 -0.48 -1.87
C VAL A 257 -1.28 -0.36 -1.07
N GLY A 258 -2.05 -1.46 -1.02
CA GLY A 258 -3.25 -1.51 -0.18
C GLY A 258 -2.92 -1.57 1.29
N PHE A 259 -3.70 -0.87 2.11
CA PHE A 259 -3.61 -0.95 3.56
C PHE A 259 -4.27 -2.23 4.08
N VAL A 260 -3.84 -2.68 5.23
CA VAL A 260 -4.36 -3.85 5.94
C VAL A 260 -4.46 -3.51 7.42
N GLY A 261 -5.40 -4.13 8.12
CA GLY A 261 -5.55 -3.93 9.56
C GLY A 261 -4.34 -4.42 10.35
N ASP A 262 -4.12 -3.83 11.53
CA ASP A 262 -3.05 -4.21 12.47
C ASP A 262 -1.64 -4.26 11.83
N LEU A 263 -1.35 -3.35 10.86
CA LEU A 263 0.00 -3.20 10.30
C LEU A 263 0.95 -2.67 11.39
N PRO A 264 2.05 -3.39 11.71
CA PRO A 264 3.03 -2.89 12.65
C PRO A 264 3.64 -1.56 12.19
N HIS A 265 3.82 -0.62 13.10
CA HIS A 265 4.44 0.68 12.81
C HIS A 265 5.84 0.57 12.16
N SER A 266 6.57 -0.50 12.48
CA SER A 266 7.86 -0.80 11.86
C SER A 266 7.74 -1.05 10.36
N LEU A 267 6.67 -1.75 9.93
CA LEU A 267 6.40 -2.00 8.51
C LEU A 267 5.94 -0.73 7.79
N VAL A 268 5.07 0.08 8.41
CA VAL A 268 4.67 1.37 7.82
C VAL A 268 5.89 2.26 7.57
N LYS A 269 6.85 2.32 8.51
CA LYS A 269 8.11 3.05 8.32
C LYS A 269 8.98 2.48 7.20
N ALA A 270 9.11 1.15 7.11
CA ALA A 270 9.90 0.50 6.07
C ALA A 270 9.34 0.77 4.66
N PHE A 271 8.02 0.84 4.51
CA PHE A 271 7.34 1.10 3.24
C PHE A 271 6.96 2.57 3.00
N ARG A 272 7.42 3.47 3.88
CA ARG A 272 7.13 4.90 3.75
C ARG A 272 7.50 5.46 2.37
N SER A 273 8.58 4.98 1.76
CA SER A 273 9.01 5.45 0.44
C SER A 273 8.09 5.00 -0.70
N THR A 274 7.40 3.86 -0.59
CA THR A 274 6.35 3.46 -1.54
C THR A 274 5.06 4.25 -1.32
N LEU A 275 4.87 4.81 -0.12
CA LEU A 275 3.77 5.69 0.23
C LEU A 275 4.07 7.18 0.00
N GLU A 276 5.33 7.54 -0.34
CA GLU A 276 5.70 8.93 -0.68
C GLU A 276 4.96 9.48 -1.90
N GLU A 277 4.55 8.61 -2.84
CA GLU A 277 3.70 9.02 -3.99
C GLU A 277 2.30 9.48 -3.53
N VAL A 278 1.80 8.94 -2.41
CA VAL A 278 0.54 9.39 -1.79
C VAL A 278 0.72 10.79 -1.20
N CYS A 279 1.85 11.04 -0.50
CA CYS A 279 2.14 12.34 0.11
C CYS A 279 2.40 13.46 -0.93
N ASP A 280 2.81 13.09 -2.14
CA ASP A 280 3.07 14.01 -3.25
C ASP A 280 1.85 14.18 -4.18
N ALA A 281 0.70 13.58 -3.86
CA ALA A 281 -0.51 13.68 -4.66
C ALA A 281 -1.23 15.01 -4.44
N ASP A 282 -1.85 15.53 -5.50
CA ASP A 282 -2.73 16.70 -5.44
C ASP A 282 -4.16 16.30 -5.06
N LEU A 283 -4.53 15.02 -5.28
CA LEU A 283 -5.84 14.45 -4.99
C LEU A 283 -5.70 12.96 -4.64
N LEU A 284 -6.42 12.52 -3.62
CA LEU A 284 -6.55 11.10 -3.27
C LEU A 284 -7.90 10.54 -3.71
N LEU A 285 -7.87 9.36 -4.32
CA LEU A 285 -9.06 8.54 -4.57
C LEU A 285 -9.07 7.42 -3.53
N HIS A 286 -9.90 7.56 -2.50
CA HIS A 286 -10.04 6.54 -1.47
C HIS A 286 -11.03 5.47 -1.95
N VAL A 287 -10.48 4.37 -2.48
CA VAL A 287 -11.26 3.24 -3.01
C VAL A 287 -11.70 2.33 -1.88
N ILE A 288 -13.01 2.09 -1.79
CA ILE A 288 -13.68 1.35 -0.73
C ILE A 288 -14.47 0.20 -1.35
N ASP A 289 -14.36 -0.99 -0.79
CA ASP A 289 -15.21 -2.13 -1.16
C ASP A 289 -16.52 -2.03 -0.40
N ILE A 290 -17.56 -1.51 -1.05
CA ILE A 290 -18.86 -1.33 -0.40
C ILE A 290 -19.59 -2.66 -0.15
N SER A 291 -19.21 -3.73 -0.85
CA SER A 291 -19.78 -5.06 -0.63
C SER A 291 -19.32 -5.72 0.68
N ASN A 292 -18.27 -5.16 1.31
CA ASN A 292 -17.81 -5.63 2.61
C ASN A 292 -18.63 -4.98 3.73
N PRO A 293 -19.32 -5.73 4.62
CA PRO A 293 -20.11 -5.17 5.70
C PRO A 293 -19.29 -4.30 6.69
N ASN A 294 -17.97 -4.45 6.73
CA ASN A 294 -17.07 -3.68 7.60
C ASN A 294 -16.34 -2.55 6.87
N TYR A 295 -16.87 -2.06 5.75
CA TYR A 295 -16.23 -1.02 4.93
C TYR A 295 -15.90 0.26 5.72
N GLU A 296 -16.70 0.63 6.73
CA GLU A 296 -16.43 1.78 7.59
C GLU A 296 -15.15 1.61 8.41
N ASN A 297 -14.88 0.40 8.90
CA ASN A 297 -13.63 0.11 9.59
C ASN A 297 -12.42 0.21 8.62
N HIS A 298 -12.58 -0.23 7.37
CA HIS A 298 -11.55 -0.09 6.34
C HIS A 298 -11.25 1.38 6.02
N ILE A 299 -12.28 2.24 6.02
CA ILE A 299 -12.12 3.70 5.89
C ILE A 299 -11.28 4.23 7.04
N ASN A 300 -11.62 3.86 8.29
CA ASN A 300 -10.91 4.33 9.47
C ASN A 300 -9.44 3.90 9.46
N VAL A 301 -9.14 2.63 9.19
CA VAL A 301 -7.76 2.12 9.08
C VAL A 301 -6.96 2.87 8.00
N THR A 302 -7.60 3.14 6.86
CA THR A 302 -6.97 3.91 5.78
C THR A 302 -6.67 5.34 6.23
N ASN A 303 -7.64 6.03 6.84
CA ASN A 303 -7.48 7.40 7.32
C ASN A 303 -6.41 7.51 8.43
N GLU A 304 -6.36 6.56 9.37
CA GLU A 304 -5.31 6.48 10.38
C GLU A 304 -3.93 6.33 9.75
N THR A 305 -3.81 5.49 8.72
CA THR A 305 -2.55 5.29 8.01
C THR A 305 -2.14 6.55 7.23
N LEU A 306 -3.09 7.22 6.54
CA LEU A 306 -2.85 8.49 5.85
C LEU A 306 -2.35 9.57 6.82
N ASN A 307 -2.93 9.65 8.01
CA ASN A 307 -2.49 10.55 9.06
C ASN A 307 -1.05 10.23 9.54
N GLN A 308 -0.72 8.95 9.75
CA GLN A 308 0.62 8.51 10.16
C GLN A 308 1.72 8.87 9.15
N ILE A 309 1.40 8.92 7.86
CA ILE A 309 2.36 9.30 6.81
C ILE A 309 2.35 10.81 6.51
N GLY A 310 1.41 11.58 7.09
CA GLY A 310 1.28 13.03 6.90
C GLY A 310 0.57 13.43 5.60
N ALA A 311 -0.37 12.61 5.12
CA ALA A 311 -1.17 12.85 3.91
C ALA A 311 -2.63 13.27 4.22
N ASP A 312 -2.92 13.64 5.46
CA ASP A 312 -4.25 14.00 5.97
C ASP A 312 -4.80 15.33 5.43
N ASN A 313 -3.92 16.21 4.91
CA ASN A 313 -4.32 17.51 4.36
C ASN A 313 -4.61 17.48 2.84
N ILE A 314 -4.44 16.33 2.19
CA ILE A 314 -4.68 16.19 0.74
C ILE A 314 -6.19 16.01 0.51
N PRO A 315 -6.80 16.70 -0.47
CA PRO A 315 -8.20 16.49 -0.84
C PRO A 315 -8.49 15.01 -1.16
N VAL A 316 -9.64 14.49 -0.72
CA VAL A 316 -10.03 13.08 -0.90
C VAL A 316 -11.37 12.98 -1.61
N ILE A 317 -11.47 12.13 -2.62
CA ILE A 317 -12.73 11.65 -3.18
C ILE A 317 -12.94 10.21 -2.70
N TYR A 318 -14.05 9.95 -2.01
CA TYR A 318 -14.44 8.60 -1.62
C TYR A 318 -15.07 7.88 -2.82
N VAL A 319 -14.49 6.72 -3.19
CA VAL A 319 -14.89 5.91 -4.34
C VAL A 319 -15.37 4.55 -3.85
N TYR A 320 -16.69 4.39 -3.73
CA TYR A 320 -17.33 3.16 -3.30
C TYR A 320 -17.44 2.21 -4.48
N ASN A 321 -16.51 1.27 -4.54
CA ASN A 321 -16.37 0.29 -5.61
C ASN A 321 -17.15 -0.99 -5.32
N LYS A 322 -17.37 -1.81 -6.37
CA LYS A 322 -18.08 -3.09 -6.36
C LYS A 322 -19.60 -2.96 -6.10
N VAL A 323 -20.19 -1.84 -6.52
CA VAL A 323 -21.64 -1.63 -6.40
C VAL A 323 -22.48 -2.68 -7.15
N ASP A 324 -21.88 -3.38 -8.11
CA ASP A 324 -22.50 -4.49 -8.85
C ASP A 324 -22.78 -5.73 -8.00
N LEU A 325 -22.24 -5.80 -6.78
CA LEU A 325 -22.47 -6.87 -5.82
C LEU A 325 -23.53 -6.50 -4.76
N MET A 326 -24.10 -5.30 -4.85
CA MET A 326 -25.07 -4.78 -3.89
C MET A 326 -26.45 -4.58 -4.53
N GLU A 327 -27.50 -4.72 -3.75
CA GLU A 327 -28.85 -4.29 -4.12
C GLU A 327 -28.98 -2.79 -3.85
N LEU A 328 -29.19 -1.99 -4.91
CA LEU A 328 -29.01 -0.52 -4.91
C LEU A 328 -30.11 0.28 -4.19
N ASP A 329 -30.93 -0.31 -3.32
CA ASP A 329 -32.18 0.34 -2.92
C ASP A 329 -32.07 1.52 -1.95
N THR A 330 -30.95 1.78 -1.22
CA THR A 330 -30.90 2.93 -0.29
C THR A 330 -29.50 3.33 0.20
N PHE A 331 -28.64 3.89 -0.61
CA PHE A 331 -27.42 4.48 -0.07
C PHE A 331 -27.44 6.01 -0.09
N ASN A 332 -27.64 6.62 1.07
CA ASN A 332 -27.37 8.05 1.26
C ASN A 332 -25.89 8.20 1.66
N ILE A 333 -24.97 7.94 0.70
CA ILE A 333 -23.51 7.94 0.92
C ILE A 333 -22.93 9.15 0.19
N GLU A 334 -22.17 9.97 0.91
CA GLU A 334 -21.36 11.03 0.29
C GLU A 334 -20.14 10.41 -0.39
N GLY A 335 -20.14 10.37 -1.72
CA GLY A 335 -19.05 9.84 -2.53
C GLY A 335 -19.50 9.30 -3.88
N MET A 336 -18.55 8.74 -4.63
CA MET A 336 -18.77 8.21 -5.99
C MET A 336 -19.06 6.71 -5.93
N LEU A 337 -20.21 6.28 -6.43
CA LEU A 337 -20.56 4.87 -6.56
C LEU A 337 -20.03 4.33 -7.89
N VAL A 338 -19.18 3.30 -7.85
CA VAL A 338 -18.57 2.74 -9.06
C VAL A 338 -18.58 1.21 -9.06
N SER A 339 -18.58 0.64 -10.26
CA SER A 339 -18.14 -0.74 -10.50
C SER A 339 -17.04 -0.73 -11.55
N ALA A 340 -15.81 -0.87 -11.12
CA ALA A 340 -14.67 -0.97 -12.03
C ALA A 340 -14.82 -2.16 -12.98
N LYS A 341 -15.37 -3.28 -12.50
CA LYS A 341 -15.60 -4.49 -13.30
C LYS A 341 -16.66 -4.32 -14.39
N LYS A 342 -17.71 -3.53 -14.13
CA LYS A 342 -18.82 -3.29 -15.07
C LYS A 342 -18.78 -1.90 -15.70
N TYR A 343 -17.73 -1.11 -15.45
CA TYR A 343 -17.57 0.26 -15.94
C TYR A 343 -18.71 1.23 -15.56
N ILE A 344 -19.39 0.96 -14.44
CA ILE A 344 -20.45 1.83 -13.92
C ILE A 344 -19.79 2.99 -13.13
N GLY A 345 -20.26 4.24 -13.34
CA GLY A 345 -19.80 5.42 -12.61
C GLY A 345 -18.36 5.88 -12.93
N ILE A 346 -17.70 5.32 -13.95
CA ILE A 346 -16.29 5.64 -14.29
C ILE A 346 -16.16 6.99 -14.99
N GLU A 347 -17.16 7.39 -15.82
CA GLU A 347 -17.18 8.72 -16.46
C GLU A 347 -17.39 9.81 -15.42
N GLU A 348 -18.37 9.63 -14.56
CA GLU A 348 -18.70 10.55 -13.47
C GLU A 348 -17.51 10.69 -12.50
N LEU A 349 -16.78 9.59 -12.26
CA LEU A 349 -15.55 9.63 -11.47
C LEU A 349 -14.48 10.47 -12.15
N LEU A 350 -14.26 10.31 -13.47
CA LEU A 350 -13.30 11.13 -14.22
C LEU A 350 -13.69 12.61 -14.20
N GLU A 351 -14.97 12.93 -14.39
CA GLU A 351 -15.46 14.32 -14.32
C GLU A 351 -15.19 14.93 -12.93
N SER A 352 -15.44 14.15 -11.86
CA SER A 352 -15.16 14.57 -10.49
C SER A 352 -13.66 14.80 -10.25
N ILE A 353 -12.79 13.91 -10.75
CA ILE A 353 -11.33 14.08 -10.71
C ILE A 353 -10.96 15.38 -11.41
N CYS A 354 -11.37 15.55 -12.67
CA CYS A 354 -11.04 16.73 -13.47
C CYS A 354 -11.50 18.04 -12.80
N LYS A 355 -12.70 18.05 -12.22
CA LYS A 355 -13.22 19.20 -11.49
C LYS A 355 -12.33 19.59 -10.32
N ASN A 356 -11.74 18.62 -9.60
CA ASN A 356 -10.89 18.90 -8.46
C ASN A 356 -9.47 19.32 -8.86
N ILE A 357 -8.83 18.61 -9.80
CA ILE A 357 -7.42 18.87 -10.15
C ILE A 357 -7.22 20.06 -11.11
N PHE A 358 -8.25 20.45 -11.84
CA PHE A 358 -8.19 21.58 -12.78
C PHE A 358 -9.02 22.79 -12.33
N MET A 359 -9.36 22.89 -11.04
CA MET A 359 -10.09 24.05 -10.49
C MET A 359 -9.39 25.38 -10.70
N ASP A 360 -8.06 25.36 -10.77
CA ASP A 360 -7.22 26.56 -10.93
C ASP A 360 -6.99 26.96 -12.39
N TYR A 361 -7.63 26.28 -13.35
CA TYR A 361 -7.52 26.63 -14.75
C TYR A 361 -8.33 27.88 -15.05
N ILE A 362 -7.73 28.78 -15.85
CA ILE A 362 -8.29 30.11 -16.17
C ILE A 362 -8.77 30.09 -17.62
N LYS A 363 -10.01 30.56 -17.82
CA LYS A 363 -10.53 30.84 -19.17
C LYS A 363 -10.16 32.25 -19.56
N CYS A 364 -9.51 32.39 -20.71
CA CYS A 364 -9.13 33.70 -21.25
C CYS A 364 -9.19 33.73 -22.78
N LYS A 365 -9.20 34.94 -23.34
CA LYS A 365 -9.07 35.17 -24.79
C LYS A 365 -7.68 35.70 -25.08
N VAL A 366 -7.02 35.12 -26.07
CA VAL A 366 -5.64 35.41 -26.42
C VAL A 366 -5.58 35.72 -27.92
N MET A 367 -5.08 36.92 -28.30
CA MET A 367 -4.87 37.30 -29.68
C MET A 367 -3.41 37.09 -30.05
N VAL A 368 -3.12 36.17 -30.95
CA VAL A 368 -1.75 35.89 -31.40
C VAL A 368 -1.57 36.40 -32.82
N PRO A 369 -0.67 37.35 -33.04
CA PRO A 369 -0.35 37.85 -34.39
C PRO A 369 0.17 36.73 -35.30
N TYR A 370 -0.15 36.74 -36.59
CA TYR A 370 0.26 35.69 -37.55
C TYR A 370 1.77 35.49 -37.66
N LYS A 371 2.56 36.53 -37.32
CA LYS A 371 4.04 36.43 -37.29
C LYS A 371 4.60 35.58 -36.15
N ASP A 372 3.79 35.28 -35.12
CA ASP A 372 4.22 34.51 -33.95
C ASP A 372 3.66 33.08 -33.94
N GLY A 373 4.04 32.33 -34.97
CA GLY A 373 3.64 30.92 -35.12
C GLY A 373 4.13 30.02 -33.97
N LYS A 374 5.20 30.43 -33.27
CA LYS A 374 5.68 29.66 -32.11
C LYS A 374 4.68 29.70 -30.95
N MET A 375 4.13 30.88 -30.66
CA MET A 375 3.14 31.05 -29.62
C MET A 375 1.83 30.33 -29.99
N THR A 376 1.42 30.39 -31.26
CA THR A 376 0.26 29.65 -31.77
C THR A 376 0.41 28.16 -31.52
N SER A 377 1.55 27.54 -31.91
CA SER A 377 1.82 26.13 -31.65
C SER A 377 1.84 25.82 -30.16
N TYR A 378 2.48 26.68 -29.35
CA TYR A 378 2.54 26.47 -27.90
C TYR A 378 1.14 26.46 -27.25
N ILE A 379 0.25 27.39 -27.64
CA ILE A 379 -1.14 27.44 -27.14
C ILE A 379 -1.89 26.18 -27.52
N ILE A 380 -1.77 25.74 -28.78
CA ILE A 380 -2.46 24.52 -29.26
C ILE A 380 -1.97 23.27 -28.50
N ASP A 381 -0.67 23.20 -28.19
CA ASP A 381 -0.07 22.03 -27.52
C ASP A 381 -0.28 22.02 -26.00
N SER A 382 -0.34 23.22 -25.35
CA SER A 382 -0.34 23.32 -23.87
C SER A 382 -1.66 23.74 -23.24
N SER A 383 -2.65 24.18 -24.03
CA SER A 383 -3.93 24.69 -23.55
C SER A 383 -5.11 23.96 -24.19
N THR A 384 -6.25 23.98 -23.50
CA THR A 384 -7.52 23.55 -24.09
C THR A 384 -8.07 24.69 -24.95
N VAL A 385 -8.06 24.54 -26.27
CA VAL A 385 -8.66 25.50 -27.20
C VAL A 385 -10.16 25.25 -27.27
N LEU A 386 -10.94 26.22 -26.78
CA LEU A 386 -12.41 26.15 -26.78
C LEU A 386 -12.97 26.67 -28.14
N GLU A 387 -12.38 27.76 -28.66
CA GLU A 387 -12.83 28.39 -29.89
C GLU A 387 -11.64 29.08 -30.58
N THR A 388 -11.65 29.12 -31.91
CA THR A 388 -10.61 29.78 -32.72
C THR A 388 -11.28 30.65 -33.74
N GLU A 389 -10.94 31.93 -33.76
CA GLU A 389 -11.39 32.93 -34.77
C GLU A 389 -10.19 33.53 -35.47
N TYR A 390 -10.28 33.68 -36.80
CA TYR A 390 -9.25 34.32 -37.62
C TYR A 390 -9.66 35.76 -37.86
N THR A 391 -8.84 36.70 -37.45
CA THR A 391 -9.04 38.15 -37.61
C THR A 391 -8.01 38.75 -38.57
N ASN A 392 -8.16 40.02 -38.94
CA ASN A 392 -7.17 40.71 -39.78
C ASN A 392 -5.80 40.91 -39.08
N GLU A 393 -5.76 40.87 -37.74
CA GLU A 393 -4.56 41.14 -36.93
C GLU A 393 -3.83 39.88 -36.47
N GLY A 394 -4.54 38.74 -36.42
CA GLY A 394 -4.02 37.48 -35.92
C GLY A 394 -5.11 36.44 -35.66
N THR A 395 -4.75 35.39 -34.94
CA THR A 395 -5.68 34.36 -34.50
C THR A 395 -6.13 34.64 -33.06
N LEU A 396 -7.44 34.75 -32.86
CA LEU A 396 -8.06 34.86 -31.55
C LEU A 396 -8.41 33.48 -31.04
N PHE A 397 -7.83 33.10 -29.92
CA PHE A 397 -8.12 31.84 -29.23
C PHE A 397 -8.93 32.11 -27.95
N SER A 398 -10.05 31.44 -27.79
CA SER A 398 -10.68 31.28 -26.50
C SER A 398 -10.13 30.00 -25.89
N ILE A 399 -9.35 30.10 -24.81
CA ILE A 399 -8.62 28.99 -24.23
C ILE A 399 -8.94 28.79 -22.73
N GLU A 400 -8.71 27.61 -22.26
CA GLU A 400 -8.60 27.27 -20.85
C GLU A 400 -7.18 26.77 -20.58
N CYS A 401 -6.44 27.43 -19.67
CA CYS A 401 -5.03 27.18 -19.43
C CYS A 401 -4.68 27.19 -17.94
N SER A 402 -3.52 26.64 -17.59
CA SER A 402 -2.98 26.71 -16.23
C SER A 402 -2.65 28.15 -15.83
N LYS A 403 -2.59 28.45 -14.52
CA LYS A 403 -2.15 29.77 -14.01
C LYS A 403 -0.75 30.16 -14.53
N GLU A 404 0.15 29.20 -14.70
CA GLU A 404 1.51 29.46 -15.19
C GLU A 404 1.51 29.83 -16.66
N ASP A 405 0.71 29.16 -17.48
CA ASP A 405 0.58 29.47 -18.89
C ASP A 405 -0.17 30.79 -19.09
N TYR A 406 -1.16 31.07 -18.23
CA TYR A 406 -1.82 32.39 -18.22
C TYR A 406 -0.81 33.54 -18.06
N VAL A 407 0.17 33.41 -17.17
CA VAL A 407 1.24 34.40 -17.00
C VAL A 407 2.07 34.53 -18.27
N LYS A 408 2.37 33.43 -18.98
CA LYS A 408 3.11 33.47 -20.25
C LYS A 408 2.30 34.15 -21.38
N TYR A 409 0.98 34.01 -21.33
CA TYR A 409 0.08 34.61 -22.34
C TYR A 409 -0.27 36.05 -22.05
N GLN A 410 0.17 36.64 -20.94
CA GLN A 410 -0.25 37.93 -20.44
C GLN A 410 -0.11 39.07 -21.49
N SER A 411 0.91 39.00 -22.37
CA SER A 411 1.12 39.99 -23.46
C SER A 411 0.17 39.79 -24.64
N TYR A 412 -0.59 38.71 -24.69
CA TYR A 412 -1.52 38.36 -25.77
C TYR A 412 -2.98 38.36 -25.31
N ILE A 413 -3.25 38.54 -24.00
CA ILE A 413 -4.60 38.53 -23.42
C ILE A 413 -5.34 39.79 -23.80
N ILE A 414 -6.63 39.64 -24.18
CA ILE A 414 -7.54 40.76 -24.55
C ILE A 414 -8.57 40.91 -23.43
#